data_9d9deb37fe67169800dca2f906d680df
#
_entry.id   9d9deb37fe67169800dca2f906d680df
#
_cell.length_a   1.000
_cell.length_b   1.000
_cell.length_c   1.000
_cell.angle_alpha   90.00
_cell.angle_beta   90.00
_cell.angle_gamma   90.00
#
_symmetry.space_group_name_H-M   'P 1'
#
loop_
_entity.id
_entity.type
_entity.pdbx_description
1 polymer ?
#
loop_
_entity_poly.entity_id
_entity_poly.type
_entity_poly.pdbx_seq_one_letter_code
_entity_poly.pdbx_strand_id
1 'polypeptide(L)'
;MTKKFPDRRYANAGAFLTDYARTVAEALASVQPSEIDRAVAELKRAIAAGNLIFSCGNGGSAAIANHLTCDCSKGIATDTTLRPRVMSLSATVELITAIANDIEYAEVFAHQLRNAARPGDVLITISSSGNSENIVRALAWARDNGLVTIALSGFSGGRSAQTADINLHVAAENYGIVEDAHQSLMHIMAQYVRMSEIPSDRVAALSF
;
A
#
# COMPACT_ATOMS: atom_id res chain seq x y z
N MET A 1 6.16 -10.40 19.17
CA MET A 1 6.45 -9.06 19.71
C MET A 1 7.06 -8.24 18.61
N THR A 2 6.55 -7.05 18.34
CA THR A 2 7.11 -6.10 17.37
C THR A 2 8.50 -5.67 17.86
N LYS A 3 9.47 -5.63 16.95
CA LYS A 3 10.85 -5.27 17.27
C LYS A 3 11.00 -3.75 17.20
N LYS A 4 11.48 -3.15 18.28
CA LYS A 4 11.84 -1.72 18.31
C LYS A 4 13.22 -1.53 17.66
N PHE A 5 13.33 -0.49 16.83
CA PHE A 5 14.59 -0.04 16.27
C PHE A 5 14.60 1.51 16.22
N PRO A 6 15.72 2.18 16.56
CA PRO A 6 16.92 1.59 17.18
C PRO A 6 16.65 1.13 18.61
N ASP A 7 17.33 0.06 19.04
CA ASP A 7 17.24 -0.49 20.40
C ASP A 7 18.37 0.01 21.32
N ARG A 8 19.33 0.75 20.76
CA ARG A 8 20.50 1.30 21.43
C ARG A 8 21.07 2.51 20.69
N ARG A 9 22.03 3.19 21.29
CA ARG A 9 22.87 4.18 20.60
C ARG A 9 23.98 3.48 19.82
N TYR A 10 24.16 3.84 18.55
CA TYR A 10 25.17 3.29 17.65
C TYR A 10 26.45 4.13 17.66
N ALA A 11 27.60 3.47 17.53
CA ALA A 11 28.91 4.13 17.52
C ALA A 11 29.13 4.97 16.24
N ASN A 12 28.57 4.52 15.12
CA ASN A 12 28.66 5.21 13.82
C ASN A 12 27.50 4.82 12.90
N ALA A 13 27.34 5.55 11.80
CA ALA A 13 26.27 5.31 10.81
C ALA A 13 26.41 3.98 10.08
N GLY A 14 27.63 3.45 9.87
CA GLY A 14 27.84 2.16 9.23
C GLY A 14 27.27 0.99 10.04
N ALA A 15 27.49 1.00 11.36
CA ALA A 15 26.90 0.02 12.26
C ALA A 15 25.36 0.14 12.31
N PHE A 16 24.85 1.37 12.29
CA PHE A 16 23.41 1.64 12.19
C PHE A 16 22.82 1.09 10.89
N LEU A 17 23.48 1.37 9.74
CA LEU A 17 23.07 0.88 8.41
C LEU A 17 22.94 -0.65 8.38
N THR A 18 23.96 -1.36 8.92
CA THR A 18 23.98 -2.83 8.92
C THR A 18 22.77 -3.40 9.68
N ASP A 19 22.46 -2.86 10.85
CA ASP A 19 21.35 -3.33 11.67
C ASP A 19 19.98 -2.86 11.09
N TYR A 20 19.93 -1.66 10.52
CA TYR A 20 18.75 -1.15 9.83
C TYR A 20 18.34 -2.05 8.67
N ALA A 21 19.29 -2.38 7.76
CA ALA A 21 19.04 -3.23 6.61
C ALA A 21 18.54 -4.62 7.02
N ARG A 22 19.17 -5.21 8.06
CA ARG A 22 18.72 -6.48 8.62
C ARG A 22 17.30 -6.39 9.18
N THR A 23 16.98 -5.30 9.89
CA THR A 23 15.65 -5.11 10.49
C THR A 23 14.58 -4.90 9.43
N VAL A 24 14.88 -4.21 8.33
CA VAL A 24 13.95 -4.10 7.17
C VAL A 24 13.69 -5.47 6.56
N ALA A 25 14.71 -6.30 6.36
CA ALA A 25 14.53 -7.65 5.82
C ALA A 25 13.67 -8.54 6.75
N GLU A 26 13.92 -8.49 8.07
CA GLU A 26 13.11 -9.21 9.06
C GLU A 26 11.66 -8.72 9.08
N ALA A 27 11.46 -7.39 8.99
CA ALA A 27 10.13 -6.77 8.96
C ALA A 27 9.34 -7.19 7.71
N LEU A 28 9.98 -7.17 6.54
CA LEU A 28 9.36 -7.63 5.30
C LEU A 28 9.01 -9.12 5.36
N ALA A 29 9.90 -9.95 5.90
CA ALA A 29 9.68 -11.39 6.06
C ALA A 29 8.58 -11.74 7.10
N SER A 30 8.13 -10.78 7.91
CA SER A 30 7.04 -10.99 8.86
C SER A 30 5.64 -10.99 8.23
N VAL A 31 5.53 -10.50 6.99
CA VAL A 31 4.26 -10.47 6.26
C VAL A 31 3.84 -11.89 5.90
N GLN A 32 2.58 -12.22 6.14
CA GLN A 32 2.06 -13.55 5.84
C GLN A 32 1.99 -13.78 4.32
N PRO A 33 2.65 -14.82 3.77
CA PRO A 33 2.62 -15.08 2.32
C PRO A 33 1.22 -15.24 1.76
N SER A 34 0.30 -15.86 2.49
CA SER A 34 -1.09 -16.01 2.06
C SER A 34 -1.83 -14.69 1.87
N GLU A 35 -1.50 -13.66 2.66
CA GLU A 35 -2.14 -12.35 2.52
C GLU A 35 -1.62 -11.58 1.29
N ILE A 36 -0.32 -11.70 0.96
CA ILE A 36 0.20 -11.13 -0.28
C ILE A 36 -0.39 -11.83 -1.52
N ASP A 37 -0.56 -13.16 -1.47
CA ASP A 37 -1.21 -13.90 -2.56
C ASP A 37 -2.66 -13.45 -2.76
N ARG A 38 -3.42 -13.24 -1.66
CA ARG A 38 -4.78 -12.69 -1.71
C ARG A 38 -4.81 -11.29 -2.31
N ALA A 39 -3.90 -10.41 -1.87
CA ALA A 39 -3.81 -9.04 -2.39
C ALA A 39 -3.53 -9.03 -3.91
N VAL A 40 -2.57 -9.82 -4.36
CA VAL A 40 -2.26 -9.95 -5.79
C VAL A 40 -3.44 -10.51 -6.58
N ALA A 41 -4.13 -11.52 -6.07
CA ALA A 41 -5.33 -12.08 -6.72
C ALA A 41 -6.42 -11.02 -6.91
N GLU A 42 -6.67 -10.17 -5.90
CA GLU A 42 -7.64 -9.09 -5.99
C GLU A 42 -7.21 -7.98 -6.96
N LEU A 43 -5.92 -7.64 -7.02
CA LEU A 43 -5.41 -6.71 -8.03
C LEU A 43 -5.62 -7.25 -9.46
N LYS A 44 -5.29 -8.51 -9.70
CA LYS A 44 -5.53 -9.16 -11.01
C LYS A 44 -7.01 -9.19 -11.36
N ARG A 45 -7.89 -9.52 -10.41
CA ARG A 45 -9.35 -9.49 -10.59
C ARG A 45 -9.82 -8.10 -10.98
N ALA A 46 -9.40 -7.06 -10.25
CA ALA A 46 -9.80 -5.68 -10.51
C ALA A 46 -9.32 -5.22 -11.90
N ILE A 47 -8.08 -5.52 -12.27
CA ILE A 47 -7.51 -5.17 -13.58
C ILE A 47 -8.31 -5.86 -14.70
N ALA A 48 -8.59 -7.16 -14.57
CA ALA A 48 -9.35 -7.92 -15.56
C ALA A 48 -10.79 -7.41 -15.72
N ALA A 49 -11.41 -6.96 -14.62
CA ALA A 49 -12.76 -6.40 -14.63
C ALA A 49 -12.82 -4.92 -15.07
N GLY A 50 -11.67 -4.25 -15.25
CA GLY A 50 -11.60 -2.82 -15.54
C GLY A 50 -12.00 -1.92 -14.36
N ASN A 51 -11.98 -2.46 -13.13
CA ASN A 51 -12.24 -1.73 -11.90
C ASN A 51 -11.11 -0.75 -11.58
N LEU A 52 -11.42 0.30 -10.81
CA LEU A 52 -10.42 1.23 -10.27
C LEU A 52 -9.72 0.63 -9.04
N ILE A 53 -8.43 0.87 -8.95
CA ILE A 53 -7.61 0.63 -7.78
C ILE A 53 -7.27 1.98 -7.17
N PHE A 54 -7.85 2.28 -6.02
CA PHE A 54 -7.55 3.48 -5.26
C PHE A 54 -6.40 3.22 -4.29
N SER A 55 -5.56 4.23 -4.05
CA SER A 55 -4.55 4.18 -3.00
C SER A 55 -4.58 5.44 -2.15
N CYS A 56 -4.29 5.34 -0.86
CA CYS A 56 -4.15 6.49 0.03
C CYS A 56 -3.19 6.24 1.19
N GLY A 57 -2.61 7.32 1.69
CA GLY A 57 -1.72 7.36 2.84
C GLY A 57 -1.42 8.80 3.25
N ASN A 58 -0.79 8.99 4.41
CA ASN A 58 -0.34 10.29 4.91
C ASN A 58 1.19 10.36 4.90
N GLY A 59 1.78 11.54 4.71
CA GLY A 59 3.23 11.74 4.80
C GLY A 59 4.03 10.82 3.87
N GLY A 60 4.96 10.02 4.40
CA GLY A 60 5.73 9.03 3.66
C GLY A 60 4.84 7.98 2.99
N SER A 61 3.79 7.55 3.67
CA SER A 61 2.78 6.63 3.10
C SER A 61 2.01 7.24 1.93
N ALA A 62 1.84 8.57 1.85
CA ALA A 62 1.28 9.24 0.67
C ALA A 62 2.22 9.14 -0.53
N ALA A 63 3.54 9.25 -0.31
CA ALA A 63 4.52 9.05 -1.37
C ALA A 63 4.46 7.64 -1.94
N ILE A 64 4.32 6.62 -1.09
CA ILE A 64 4.14 5.22 -1.51
C ILE A 64 2.84 5.05 -2.31
N ALA A 65 1.72 5.63 -1.85
CA ALA A 65 0.44 5.60 -2.56
C ALA A 65 0.52 6.24 -3.96
N ASN A 66 1.25 7.34 -4.09
CA ASN A 66 1.50 7.99 -5.38
C ASN A 66 2.40 7.14 -6.29
N HIS A 67 3.45 6.53 -5.72
CA HIS A 67 4.35 5.65 -6.47
C HIS A 67 3.63 4.40 -7.00
N LEU A 68 2.70 3.83 -6.24
CA LEU A 68 1.84 2.73 -6.70
C LEU A 68 1.13 3.06 -8.03
N THR A 69 0.68 4.31 -8.19
CA THR A 69 0.06 4.75 -9.45
C THR A 69 1.04 4.65 -10.62
N CYS A 70 2.30 5.04 -10.41
CA CYS A 70 3.35 4.91 -11.43
C CYS A 70 3.61 3.44 -11.79
N ASP A 71 3.83 2.59 -10.80
CA ASP A 71 4.18 1.19 -11.00
C ASP A 71 3.04 0.39 -11.63
N CYS A 72 1.81 0.65 -11.23
CA CYS A 72 0.67 0.02 -11.86
C CYS A 72 0.44 0.54 -13.29
N SER A 73 0.44 1.87 -13.51
CA SER A 73 0.10 2.43 -14.81
C SER A 73 1.18 2.22 -15.88
N LYS A 74 2.47 2.26 -15.47
CA LYS A 74 3.62 2.07 -16.37
C LYS A 74 4.25 0.68 -16.19
N GLY A 75 4.53 0.27 -14.95
CA GLY A 75 5.26 -0.97 -14.66
C GLY A 75 4.49 -2.20 -15.12
N ILE A 76 3.26 -2.40 -14.65
CA ILE A 76 2.43 -3.55 -15.02
C ILE A 76 2.10 -3.56 -16.51
N ALA A 77 1.89 -2.39 -17.13
CA ALA A 77 1.58 -2.30 -18.55
C ALA A 77 2.77 -2.59 -19.47
N THR A 78 4.00 -2.55 -18.95
CA THR A 78 5.21 -2.84 -19.74
C THR A 78 5.28 -4.33 -20.06
N ASP A 79 5.45 -4.67 -21.33
CA ASP A 79 5.52 -6.05 -21.87
C ASP A 79 4.28 -6.92 -21.60
N THR A 80 3.15 -6.32 -21.21
CA THR A 80 1.87 -7.00 -20.99
C THR A 80 0.74 -6.34 -21.75
N THR A 81 -0.41 -7.03 -21.83
CA THR A 81 -1.66 -6.46 -22.35
C THR A 81 -2.51 -5.80 -21.28
N LEU A 82 -2.07 -5.87 -20.01
CA LEU A 82 -2.81 -5.30 -18.89
C LEU A 82 -2.88 -3.77 -18.97
N ARG A 83 -4.02 -3.22 -18.56
CA ARG A 83 -4.25 -1.76 -18.51
C ARG A 83 -4.88 -1.40 -17.15
N PRO A 84 -4.09 -1.40 -16.07
CA PRO A 84 -4.58 -1.05 -14.74
C PRO A 84 -5.12 0.38 -14.71
N ARG A 85 -6.24 0.57 -14.03
CA ARG A 85 -6.83 1.87 -13.75
C ARG A 85 -6.55 2.20 -12.29
N VAL A 86 -5.65 3.13 -12.02
CA VAL A 86 -5.18 3.43 -10.67
C VAL A 86 -5.29 4.91 -10.37
N MET A 87 -5.75 5.24 -9.16
CA MET A 87 -5.90 6.62 -8.68
C MET A 87 -5.39 6.73 -7.25
N SER A 88 -4.37 7.57 -7.04
CA SER A 88 -3.97 7.97 -5.68
C SER A 88 -4.84 9.11 -5.19
N LEU A 89 -5.53 8.90 -4.07
CA LEU A 89 -6.29 9.92 -3.35
C LEU A 89 -5.37 10.90 -2.59
N SER A 90 -4.07 10.59 -2.52
CA SER A 90 -3.06 11.44 -1.90
C SER A 90 -2.35 12.37 -2.89
N ALA A 91 -2.70 12.34 -4.18
CA ALA A 91 -1.96 13.04 -5.21
C ALA A 91 -2.36 14.51 -5.39
N THR A 92 -3.66 14.82 -5.27
CA THR A 92 -4.19 16.17 -5.56
C THR A 92 -4.20 17.01 -4.28
N VAL A 93 -3.16 17.82 -4.09
CA VAL A 93 -2.98 18.66 -2.89
C VAL A 93 -4.14 19.64 -2.71
N GLU A 94 -4.61 20.24 -3.81
CA GLU A 94 -5.72 21.19 -3.81
C GLU A 94 -7.00 20.55 -3.26
N LEU A 95 -7.30 19.33 -3.65
CA LEU A 95 -8.51 18.63 -3.20
C LEU A 95 -8.40 18.24 -1.72
N ILE A 96 -7.22 17.74 -1.30
CA ILE A 96 -6.96 17.39 0.11
C ILE A 96 -7.11 18.63 0.99
N THR A 97 -6.49 19.74 0.60
CA THR A 97 -6.53 20.99 1.40
C THR A 97 -7.93 21.62 1.42
N ALA A 98 -8.68 21.58 0.33
CA ALA A 98 -10.07 22.07 0.30
C ALA A 98 -10.96 21.24 1.22
N ILE A 99 -10.91 19.91 1.13
CA ILE A 99 -11.72 19.03 2.02
C ILE A 99 -11.32 19.22 3.49
N ALA A 100 -10.00 19.31 3.76
CA ALA A 100 -9.50 19.49 5.13
C ALA A 100 -9.95 20.81 5.73
N ASN A 101 -9.99 21.90 4.94
CA ASN A 101 -10.38 23.24 5.38
C ASN A 101 -11.90 23.40 5.53
N ASP A 102 -12.66 22.88 4.56
CA ASP A 102 -14.10 23.16 4.46
C ASP A 102 -14.96 22.11 5.18
N ILE A 103 -14.41 20.93 5.41
CA ILE A 103 -15.10 19.81 6.08
C ILE A 103 -14.28 19.40 7.31
N GLU A 104 -13.32 18.47 7.14
CA GLU A 104 -12.33 18.06 8.15
C GLU A 104 -11.25 17.16 7.51
N TYR A 105 -10.05 17.12 8.12
CA TYR A 105 -8.96 16.29 7.63
C TYR A 105 -9.28 14.79 7.65
N ALA A 106 -10.14 14.35 8.57
CA ALA A 106 -10.57 12.96 8.66
C ALA A 106 -11.37 12.48 7.43
N GLU A 107 -11.94 13.41 6.65
CA GLU A 107 -12.75 13.10 5.47
C GLU A 107 -11.98 13.13 4.13
N VAL A 108 -10.72 13.54 4.12
CA VAL A 108 -9.96 13.81 2.88
C VAL A 108 -9.94 12.65 1.89
N PHE A 109 -9.98 11.41 2.34
CA PHE A 109 -10.01 10.23 1.47
C PHE A 109 -11.42 9.68 1.26
N ALA A 110 -12.22 9.57 2.32
CA ALA A 110 -13.59 9.08 2.22
C ALA A 110 -14.45 9.96 1.31
N HIS A 111 -14.28 11.29 1.36
CA HIS A 111 -14.97 12.23 0.48
C HIS A 111 -14.65 11.98 -1.00
N GLN A 112 -13.38 11.74 -1.33
CA GLN A 112 -12.98 11.45 -2.70
C GLN A 112 -13.55 10.11 -3.21
N LEU A 113 -13.58 9.08 -2.34
CA LEU A 113 -14.19 7.79 -2.67
C LEU A 113 -15.67 7.92 -2.99
N ARG A 114 -16.45 8.71 -2.20
CA ARG A 114 -17.89 8.95 -2.47
C ARG A 114 -18.16 9.47 -3.87
N ASN A 115 -17.24 10.22 -4.45
CA ASN A 115 -17.39 10.81 -5.77
C ASN A 115 -16.92 9.90 -6.91
N ALA A 116 -15.96 9.01 -6.67
CA ALA A 116 -15.25 8.31 -7.73
C ALA A 116 -15.44 6.79 -7.71
N ALA A 117 -15.66 6.20 -6.53
CA ALA A 117 -15.64 4.75 -6.37
C ALA A 117 -16.97 4.07 -6.74
N ARG A 118 -16.86 2.81 -7.15
CA ARG A 118 -17.97 1.93 -7.51
C ARG A 118 -17.82 0.56 -6.85
N PRO A 119 -18.91 -0.18 -6.60
CA PRO A 119 -18.81 -1.56 -6.12
C PRO A 119 -17.91 -2.41 -7.04
N GLY A 120 -17.05 -3.22 -6.43
CA GLY A 120 -16.05 -4.03 -7.12
C GLY A 120 -14.69 -3.37 -7.32
N ASP A 121 -14.56 -2.06 -7.08
CA ASP A 121 -13.26 -1.39 -7.03
C ASP A 121 -12.41 -1.88 -5.84
N VAL A 122 -11.13 -1.53 -5.80
CA VAL A 122 -10.21 -1.88 -4.73
C VAL A 122 -9.69 -0.61 -4.06
N LEU A 123 -9.62 -0.60 -2.73
CA LEU A 123 -8.94 0.44 -1.96
C LEU A 123 -7.70 -0.14 -1.26
N ILE A 124 -6.53 0.41 -1.56
CA ILE A 124 -5.27 0.12 -0.86
C ILE A 124 -4.96 1.29 0.09
N THR A 125 -4.96 1.02 1.39
CA THR A 125 -4.56 2.01 2.40
C THR A 125 -3.16 1.72 2.93
N ILE A 126 -2.37 2.77 3.13
CA ILE A 126 -1.00 2.67 3.62
C ILE A 126 -0.89 3.51 4.89
N SER A 127 -0.65 2.86 6.04
CA SER A 127 -0.56 3.54 7.32
C SER A 127 0.30 2.76 8.31
N SER A 128 1.45 3.30 8.69
CA SER A 128 2.36 2.65 9.64
C SER A 128 1.68 2.37 10.99
N SER A 129 0.93 3.29 11.54
CA SER A 129 0.20 3.09 12.81
C SER A 129 -1.12 2.32 12.66
N GLY A 130 -1.72 2.34 11.47
CA GLY A 130 -3.05 1.81 11.20
C GLY A 130 -4.20 2.52 11.93
N ASN A 131 -3.94 3.71 12.54
CA ASN A 131 -4.91 4.41 13.39
C ASN A 131 -5.29 5.81 12.90
N SER A 132 -4.71 6.30 11.80
CA SER A 132 -5.07 7.61 11.24
C SER A 132 -6.55 7.66 10.88
N GLU A 133 -7.29 8.64 11.40
CA GLU A 133 -8.75 8.69 11.29
C GLU A 133 -9.22 8.74 9.84
N ASN A 134 -8.56 9.52 8.98
CA ASN A 134 -8.88 9.59 7.55
C ASN A 134 -8.71 8.25 6.82
N ILE A 135 -7.73 7.43 7.22
CA ILE A 135 -7.51 6.08 6.69
C ILE A 135 -8.61 5.13 7.15
N VAL A 136 -8.93 5.16 8.45
CA VAL A 136 -9.97 4.29 9.02
C VAL A 136 -11.35 4.60 8.45
N ARG A 137 -11.69 5.88 8.28
CA ARG A 137 -12.96 6.29 7.63
C ARG A 137 -13.01 5.87 6.16
N ALA A 138 -11.91 6.01 5.43
CA ALA A 138 -11.85 5.54 4.04
C ALA A 138 -12.07 4.03 3.93
N LEU A 139 -11.42 3.23 4.80
CA LEU A 139 -11.61 1.77 4.86
C LEU A 139 -13.06 1.39 5.19
N ALA A 140 -13.64 1.99 6.23
CA ALA A 140 -15.01 1.71 6.63
C ALA A 140 -15.98 2.02 5.49
N TRP A 141 -15.86 3.22 4.90
CA TRP A 141 -16.71 3.61 3.78
C TRP A 141 -16.56 2.68 2.58
N ALA A 142 -15.33 2.33 2.20
CA ALA A 142 -15.06 1.45 1.06
C ALA A 142 -15.73 0.07 1.24
N ARG A 143 -15.59 -0.53 2.42
CA ARG A 143 -16.21 -1.81 2.77
C ARG A 143 -17.74 -1.75 2.69
N ASP A 144 -18.34 -0.71 3.28
CA ASP A 144 -19.80 -0.54 3.31
C ASP A 144 -20.38 -0.29 1.90
N ASN A 145 -19.53 0.12 0.94
CA ASN A 145 -19.91 0.41 -0.45
C ASN A 145 -19.40 -0.63 -1.46
N GLY A 146 -19.00 -1.81 -1.00
CA GLY A 146 -18.71 -2.96 -1.85
C GLY A 146 -17.35 -2.90 -2.57
N LEU A 147 -16.39 -2.14 -2.05
CA LEU A 147 -14.99 -2.22 -2.48
C LEU A 147 -14.29 -3.33 -1.71
N VAL A 148 -13.31 -3.97 -2.34
CA VAL A 148 -12.34 -4.81 -1.63
C VAL A 148 -11.26 -3.93 -1.02
N THR A 149 -10.96 -4.15 0.26
CA THR A 149 -10.02 -3.32 1.01
C THR A 149 -8.72 -4.06 1.36
N ILE A 150 -7.58 -3.43 1.05
CA ILE A 150 -6.24 -3.94 1.36
C ILE A 150 -5.55 -2.89 2.24
N ALA A 151 -5.12 -3.28 3.44
CA ALA A 151 -4.33 -2.41 4.32
C ALA A 151 -2.87 -2.85 4.35
N LEU A 152 -1.95 -1.90 4.15
CA LEU A 152 -0.54 -2.03 4.52
C LEU A 152 -0.40 -1.37 5.89
N SER A 153 -0.13 -2.16 6.93
CA SER A 153 -0.06 -1.71 8.31
C SER A 153 1.26 -2.09 8.98
N GLY A 154 1.64 -1.34 10.00
CA GLY A 154 2.80 -1.60 10.84
C GLY A 154 2.44 -1.54 12.32
N PHE A 155 3.42 -1.40 13.20
CA PHE A 155 3.25 -1.34 14.64
C PHE A 155 2.35 -2.48 15.16
N SER A 156 1.23 -2.17 15.79
CA SER A 156 0.23 -3.15 16.23
C SER A 156 -0.85 -3.47 15.17
N GLY A 157 -0.75 -2.90 13.97
CA GLY A 157 -1.77 -3.00 12.93
C GLY A 157 -2.90 -1.98 13.05
N GLY A 158 -3.20 -1.54 14.26
CA GLY A 158 -4.24 -0.56 14.56
C GLY A 158 -5.64 -0.99 14.09
N ARG A 159 -6.52 -0.01 13.94
CA ARG A 159 -7.89 -0.21 13.44
C ARG A 159 -7.93 -0.63 11.98
N SER A 160 -6.95 -0.21 11.18
CA SER A 160 -6.87 -0.58 9.75
C SER A 160 -6.78 -2.08 9.56
N ALA A 161 -5.91 -2.76 10.34
CA ALA A 161 -5.75 -4.21 10.30
C ALA A 161 -7.02 -4.98 10.69
N GLN A 162 -7.88 -4.38 11.52
CA GLN A 162 -9.14 -4.98 11.98
C GLN A 162 -10.30 -4.75 11.00
N THR A 163 -10.18 -3.70 10.18
CA THR A 163 -11.26 -3.27 9.27
C THR A 163 -11.08 -3.83 7.86
N ALA A 164 -9.85 -3.90 7.35
CA ALA A 164 -9.57 -4.32 5.99
C ALA A 164 -9.88 -5.82 5.76
N ASP A 165 -10.28 -6.17 4.52
CA ASP A 165 -10.51 -7.54 4.09
C ASP A 165 -9.19 -8.34 3.98
N ILE A 166 -8.11 -7.63 3.61
CA ILE A 166 -6.75 -8.16 3.48
C ILE A 166 -5.80 -7.21 4.22
N ASN A 167 -4.94 -7.76 5.08
CA ASN A 167 -3.98 -6.96 5.83
C ASN A 167 -2.54 -7.45 5.65
N LEU A 168 -1.73 -6.65 4.99
CA LEU A 168 -0.29 -6.86 4.86
C LEU A 168 0.41 -6.20 6.05
N HIS A 169 0.51 -6.95 7.16
CA HIS A 169 1.06 -6.43 8.41
C HIS A 169 2.56 -6.61 8.49
N VAL A 170 3.27 -5.50 8.71
CA VAL A 170 4.72 -5.42 8.94
C VAL A 170 4.98 -5.31 10.45
N ALA A 171 5.55 -6.37 11.04
CA ALA A 171 5.76 -6.45 12.50
C ALA A 171 7.01 -5.65 12.94
N ALA A 172 6.98 -4.32 12.82
CA ALA A 172 8.03 -3.41 13.25
C ALA A 172 7.46 -2.14 13.91
N GLU A 173 8.19 -1.55 14.86
CA GLU A 173 7.85 -0.31 15.57
C GLU A 173 8.85 0.81 15.24
N ASN A 174 9.02 1.10 13.95
CA ASN A 174 9.82 2.22 13.46
C ASN A 174 9.22 2.69 12.13
N TYR A 175 8.92 3.98 12.00
CA TYR A 175 8.27 4.52 10.81
C TYR A 175 9.07 4.26 9.52
N GLY A 176 10.38 4.53 9.51
CA GLY A 176 11.21 4.32 8.32
C GLY A 176 11.25 2.86 7.88
N ILE A 177 11.46 1.93 8.83
CA ILE A 177 11.46 0.48 8.54
C ILE A 177 10.12 0.01 8.00
N VAL A 178 9.01 0.47 8.59
CA VAL A 178 7.67 0.12 8.13
C VAL A 178 7.39 0.70 6.75
N GLU A 179 7.77 1.95 6.50
CA GLU A 179 7.60 2.60 5.20
C GLU A 179 8.46 1.94 4.12
N ASP A 180 9.72 1.58 4.40
CA ASP A 180 10.56 0.83 3.47
C ASP A 180 9.98 -0.55 3.14
N ALA A 181 9.44 -1.26 4.13
CA ALA A 181 8.75 -2.53 3.92
C ALA A 181 7.45 -2.35 3.11
N HIS A 182 6.66 -1.32 3.39
CA HIS A 182 5.45 -1.00 2.61
C HIS A 182 5.78 -0.66 1.16
N GLN A 183 6.87 0.11 0.92
CA GLN A 183 7.35 0.39 -0.42
C GLN A 183 7.76 -0.89 -1.15
N SER A 184 8.46 -1.80 -0.45
CA SER A 184 8.85 -3.11 -0.99
C SER A 184 7.63 -3.97 -1.33
N LEU A 185 6.61 -4.02 -0.47
CA LEU A 185 5.36 -4.76 -0.71
C LEU A 185 4.63 -4.23 -1.95
N MET A 186 4.59 -2.91 -2.13
CA MET A 186 4.02 -2.28 -3.30
C MET A 186 4.74 -2.74 -4.59
N HIS A 187 6.08 -2.72 -4.59
CA HIS A 187 6.87 -3.23 -5.72
C HIS A 187 6.65 -4.72 -5.97
N ILE A 188 6.63 -5.54 -4.91
CA ILE A 188 6.39 -6.98 -5.00
C ILE A 188 5.04 -7.26 -5.68
N MET A 189 3.96 -6.60 -5.26
CA MET A 189 2.64 -6.76 -5.86
C MET A 189 2.64 -6.37 -7.34
N ALA A 190 3.16 -5.20 -7.68
CA ALA A 190 3.17 -4.70 -9.05
C ALA A 190 4.05 -5.58 -9.97
N GLN A 191 5.27 -5.92 -9.53
CA GLN A 191 6.19 -6.75 -10.31
C GLN A 191 5.66 -8.17 -10.48
N TYR A 192 5.07 -8.75 -9.44
CA TYR A 192 4.51 -10.09 -9.52
C TYR A 192 3.31 -10.16 -10.47
N VAL A 193 2.41 -9.17 -10.44
CA VAL A 193 1.32 -9.06 -11.42
C VAL A 193 1.88 -9.00 -12.84
N ARG A 194 2.86 -8.14 -13.11
CA ARG A 194 3.53 -8.06 -14.42
C ARG A 194 4.17 -9.39 -14.80
N MET A 195 4.99 -9.96 -13.93
CA MET A 195 5.71 -11.22 -14.19
C MET A 195 4.76 -12.36 -14.54
N SER A 196 3.62 -12.47 -13.86
CA SER A 196 2.66 -13.55 -14.06
C SER A 196 1.95 -13.54 -15.44
N GLU A 197 2.04 -12.45 -16.17
CA GLU A 197 1.49 -12.31 -17.53
C GLU A 197 2.56 -12.50 -18.64
N ILE A 198 3.83 -12.63 -18.24
CA ILE A 198 4.94 -12.80 -19.17
C ILE A 198 5.22 -14.31 -19.34
N PRO A 199 5.40 -14.79 -20.59
CA PRO A 199 5.84 -16.18 -20.82
C PRO A 199 7.12 -16.51 -20.04
N SER A 200 7.15 -17.70 -19.42
CA SER A 200 8.20 -18.10 -18.47
C SER A 200 9.62 -18.08 -19.06
N ASP A 201 9.74 -18.39 -20.35
CA ASP A 201 11.00 -18.37 -21.09
C ASP A 201 11.54 -16.96 -21.38
N ARG A 202 10.70 -15.93 -21.23
CA ARG A 202 11.07 -14.52 -21.44
C ARG A 202 11.41 -13.76 -20.16
N VAL A 203 10.96 -14.24 -18.99
CA VAL A 203 11.09 -13.50 -17.72
C VAL A 203 12.56 -13.15 -17.43
N ALA A 204 13.49 -14.08 -17.60
CA ALA A 204 14.92 -13.85 -17.28
C ALA A 204 15.62 -12.87 -18.25
N ALA A 205 15.03 -12.55 -19.39
CA ALA A 205 15.58 -11.62 -20.38
C ALA A 205 15.08 -10.17 -20.19
N LEU A 206 14.17 -9.92 -19.26
CA LEU A 206 13.55 -8.61 -19.04
C LEU A 206 14.03 -7.96 -17.74
N SER A 207 14.10 -6.63 -17.75
CA SER A 207 14.29 -5.85 -16.53
C SER A 207 12.93 -5.53 -15.89
N PHE A 208 12.87 -5.68 -14.60
CA PHE A 208 11.68 -5.39 -13.79
C PHE A 208 11.82 -4.09 -13.05
#